data_9d7c93d16c8c6e9243cb682370521e0c
#
_entry.id   9d7c93d16c8c6e9243cb682370521e0c
#
_cell.length_a   1.000
_cell.length_b   1.000
_cell.length_c   1.000
_cell.angle_alpha   90.00
_cell.angle_beta   90.00
_cell.angle_gamma   90.00
#
_symmetry.space_group_name_H-M   'P 1'
#
loop_
_entity.id
_entity.type
_entity.pdbx_description
1 polymer ?
#
loop_
_entity_poly.entity_id
_entity_poly.type
_entity_poly.pdbx_seq_one_letter_code
_entity_poly.pdbx_strand_id
1 'polypeptide(L)'
;MLLASVGLPHEVCIKSNNPVLDFPSSIRYPSYMKKEIVDFLIIGSGVAGLRAAIELAPYGSILIATKDRPRESSTEYAQGGIAVALSDEDEIGIHYEDTLRAGDGLCREEAVKILVEEGPERIMELISWGAEFDKEGTKLDFTIEAAHSRRRILHAHGDATGRELERVLLGKVNFFTSIITYPFSFTIDLIVRDEECHGAYILKGREIIAVSARATILATGGGCQIFSRTTNPPVSTGDGMAIAFRAGAMLEDMELIQFHPTSLYSPLAPQFLLSEAMRGEGAILRNIRKERFMEDYHPMAELAPRDIVSRAIISEMVATRSDYVYLDLTHFGKEFLKKRFPRIYSTCLQYNIDINRELVPVSPAAHYMMGGVRTDTGGGTNIKGLYAAGEVACTGVHGANRLASNSLLEGLVYGARTGKSALNSPIKNEHLSLSSKEVTQHSVPSTQLLSIPDHEETRHELRKLMWERVGIIRCGESLGYAKDRLAEWSFMQEITPLTRRELELKNMQVVAYLITEASLQRKGSAGAHYRSDYPERGEGWQKHTVWGMRDGELICELVE
;
A
#
# COMPACT_ATOMS: atom_id res chain seq x y z
N MET A 1 40.91 11.17 -30.82
CA MET A 1 39.49 11.24 -31.10
C MET A 1 38.90 9.87 -30.73
N LEU A 2 38.60 9.69 -29.45
CA LEU A 2 38.02 8.44 -28.92
C LEU A 2 36.60 8.80 -28.47
N LEU A 3 35.61 8.30 -29.22
CA LEU A 3 34.20 8.34 -28.86
C LEU A 3 33.97 7.34 -27.72
N ALA A 4 33.70 7.86 -26.54
CA ALA A 4 33.19 7.09 -25.42
C ALA A 4 31.78 6.64 -25.76
N SER A 5 31.57 5.33 -25.88
CA SER A 5 30.24 4.73 -25.95
C SER A 5 29.56 4.88 -24.60
N VAL A 6 28.52 5.69 -24.54
CA VAL A 6 27.59 5.74 -23.42
C VAL A 6 26.88 4.38 -23.41
N GLY A 7 27.15 3.56 -22.41
CA GLY A 7 26.46 2.28 -22.20
C GLY A 7 24.97 2.56 -21.91
N LEU A 8 24.11 2.02 -22.75
CA LEU A 8 22.67 1.92 -22.48
C LEU A 8 22.45 1.02 -21.25
N PRO A 9 21.46 1.31 -20.41
CA PRO A 9 21.14 0.44 -19.28
C PRO A 9 20.81 -0.97 -19.77
N HIS A 10 21.25 -2.00 -19.02
CA HIS A 10 20.98 -3.39 -19.33
C HIS A 10 19.47 -3.68 -19.23
N GLU A 11 18.76 -3.56 -20.35
CA GLU A 11 17.39 -4.05 -20.49
C GLU A 11 17.39 -5.58 -20.41
N VAL A 12 16.76 -6.13 -19.39
CA VAL A 12 16.41 -7.56 -19.39
C VAL A 12 15.03 -7.67 -20.01
N CYS A 13 14.97 -7.78 -21.34
CA CYS A 13 13.72 -8.03 -22.05
C CYS A 13 13.27 -9.46 -21.73
N ILE A 14 12.27 -9.60 -20.86
CA ILE A 14 11.61 -10.89 -20.61
C ILE A 14 10.61 -11.08 -21.77
N LYS A 15 11.06 -11.69 -22.85
CA LYS A 15 10.16 -12.14 -23.91
C LYS A 15 9.27 -13.25 -23.36
N SER A 16 8.13 -12.89 -22.86
CA SER A 16 7.06 -13.85 -22.58
C SER A 16 5.87 -13.52 -23.48
N ASN A 17 5.53 -14.42 -24.36
CA ASN A 17 4.16 -14.50 -24.89
C ASN A 17 3.25 -14.78 -23.69
N ASN A 18 2.88 -13.73 -22.98
CA ASN A 18 2.25 -13.87 -21.68
C ASN A 18 0.77 -13.51 -21.78
N PRO A 19 -0.14 -14.50 -21.83
CA PRO A 19 -1.57 -14.26 -21.94
C PRO A 19 -2.16 -13.52 -20.74
N VAL A 20 -1.43 -13.45 -19.61
CA VAL A 20 -1.89 -12.79 -18.37
C VAL A 20 -2.02 -11.28 -18.53
N LEU A 21 -1.22 -10.68 -19.39
CA LEU A 21 -1.12 -9.23 -19.55
C LEU A 21 -1.55 -8.76 -20.95
N ASP A 22 -2.20 -9.65 -21.71
CA ASP A 22 -2.86 -9.24 -22.95
C ASP A 22 -4.15 -8.49 -22.61
N PHE A 23 -3.98 -7.22 -22.27
CA PHE A 23 -5.11 -6.35 -21.98
C PHE A 23 -5.79 -5.96 -23.30
N PRO A 24 -7.12 -6.10 -23.42
CA PRO A 24 -7.81 -5.55 -24.57
C PRO A 24 -7.48 -4.07 -24.72
N SER A 25 -6.99 -3.66 -25.86
CA SER A 25 -6.50 -2.32 -26.19
C SER A 25 -7.56 -1.20 -25.99
N SER A 26 -8.81 -1.55 -25.73
CA SER A 26 -9.87 -0.64 -25.31
C SER A 26 -11.05 -1.39 -24.72
N ILE A 27 -11.42 -1.10 -23.47
CA ILE A 27 -12.74 -1.45 -22.94
C ILE A 27 -13.76 -0.51 -23.64
N ARG A 28 -14.71 -1.09 -24.37
CA ARG A 28 -15.75 -0.30 -25.04
C ARG A 28 -16.89 0.00 -24.07
N TYR A 29 -16.99 1.24 -23.64
CA TYR A 29 -18.09 1.71 -22.81
C TYR A 29 -19.25 2.23 -23.66
N PRO A 30 -20.52 2.14 -23.18
CA PRO A 30 -21.69 2.62 -23.90
C PRO A 30 -21.61 4.12 -24.23
N SER A 31 -22.05 4.53 -25.41
CA SER A 31 -22.03 5.93 -25.86
C SER A 31 -22.95 6.87 -25.05
N TYR A 32 -23.87 6.32 -24.27
CA TYR A 32 -24.85 7.07 -23.46
C TYR A 32 -24.41 7.24 -21.99
N MET A 33 -23.13 7.03 -21.67
CA MET A 33 -22.62 7.22 -20.31
C MET A 33 -22.80 8.67 -19.83
N LYS A 34 -23.12 8.82 -18.56
CA LYS A 34 -23.07 10.10 -17.88
C LYS A 34 -21.64 10.64 -17.91
N LYS A 35 -21.49 11.93 -18.20
CA LYS A 35 -20.22 12.63 -18.21
C LYS A 35 -20.20 13.66 -17.09
N GLU A 36 -19.09 13.71 -16.35
CA GLU A 36 -18.83 14.72 -15.34
C GLU A 36 -17.46 15.35 -15.59
N ILE A 37 -17.33 16.64 -15.29
CA ILE A 37 -16.11 17.40 -15.49
C ILE A 37 -15.75 18.05 -14.17
N VAL A 38 -14.51 17.85 -13.73
CA VAL A 38 -13.93 18.47 -12.55
C VAL A 38 -12.51 18.94 -12.86
N ASP A 39 -11.97 19.85 -12.05
CA ASP A 39 -10.55 20.22 -12.19
C ASP A 39 -9.65 19.08 -11.75
N PHE A 40 -9.98 18.43 -10.65
CA PHE A 40 -9.17 17.38 -10.06
C PHE A 40 -10.02 16.16 -9.68
N LEU A 41 -9.54 14.98 -10.08
CA LEU A 41 -10.10 13.70 -9.66
C LEU A 41 -9.13 13.03 -8.66
N ILE A 42 -9.62 12.67 -7.49
CA ILE A 42 -8.87 11.93 -6.48
C ILE A 42 -9.52 10.57 -6.28
N ILE A 43 -8.74 9.50 -6.43
CA ILE A 43 -9.21 8.13 -6.30
C ILE A 43 -8.67 7.55 -4.99
N GLY A 44 -9.54 7.45 -3.99
CA GLY A 44 -9.23 7.04 -2.62
C GLY A 44 -9.37 8.16 -1.59
N SER A 45 -9.89 7.80 -0.41
CA SER A 45 -10.22 8.71 0.69
C SER A 45 -9.39 8.46 1.95
N GLY A 46 -8.24 7.78 1.85
CA GLY A 46 -7.27 7.66 2.93
C GLY A 46 -6.46 8.96 3.13
N VAL A 47 -5.52 8.93 4.07
CA VAL A 47 -4.71 10.10 4.48
C VAL A 47 -4.13 10.87 3.28
N ALA A 48 -3.54 10.19 2.29
CA ALA A 48 -2.91 10.85 1.14
C ALA A 48 -3.94 11.56 0.24
N GLY A 49 -5.06 10.90 -0.07
CA GLY A 49 -6.11 11.48 -0.91
C GLY A 49 -6.80 12.67 -0.25
N LEU A 50 -7.15 12.56 1.02
CA LEU A 50 -7.75 13.68 1.77
C LEU A 50 -6.78 14.85 1.90
N ARG A 51 -5.49 14.58 2.14
CA ARG A 51 -4.47 15.63 2.23
C ARG A 51 -4.26 16.34 0.89
N ALA A 52 -4.22 15.60 -0.23
CA ALA A 52 -4.16 16.19 -1.56
C ALA A 52 -5.41 17.02 -1.88
N ALA A 53 -6.60 16.55 -1.51
CA ALA A 53 -7.84 17.30 -1.70
C ALA A 53 -7.84 18.64 -0.95
N ILE A 54 -7.37 18.66 0.30
CA ILE A 54 -7.27 19.88 1.11
C ILE A 54 -6.34 20.90 0.44
N GLU A 55 -5.21 20.44 -0.12
CA GLU A 55 -4.25 21.29 -0.82
C GLU A 55 -4.84 21.93 -2.08
N LEU A 56 -5.65 21.15 -2.82
CA LEU A 56 -6.26 21.58 -4.08
C LEU A 56 -7.55 22.39 -3.92
N ALA A 57 -8.21 22.31 -2.75
CA ALA A 57 -9.54 22.89 -2.51
C ALA A 57 -9.68 24.39 -2.88
N PRO A 58 -8.65 25.25 -2.71
CA PRO A 58 -8.73 26.66 -3.10
C PRO A 58 -8.66 26.90 -4.62
N TYR A 59 -8.29 25.89 -5.43
CA TYR A 59 -7.88 26.08 -6.82
C TYR A 59 -8.81 25.46 -7.85
N GLY A 60 -9.88 24.82 -7.45
CA GLY A 60 -10.85 24.24 -8.39
C GLY A 60 -11.81 23.23 -7.80
N SER A 61 -12.63 22.68 -8.66
CA SER A 61 -13.59 21.63 -8.33
C SER A 61 -12.90 20.27 -8.17
N ILE A 62 -13.22 19.54 -7.11
CA ILE A 62 -12.61 18.26 -6.77
C ILE A 62 -13.68 17.19 -6.62
N LEU A 63 -13.47 16.05 -7.27
CA LEU A 63 -14.22 14.83 -6.99
C LEU A 63 -13.30 13.82 -6.30
N ILE A 64 -13.69 13.38 -5.10
CA ILE A 64 -13.09 12.23 -4.42
C ILE A 64 -13.96 11.01 -4.69
N ALA A 65 -13.43 10.02 -5.41
CA ALA A 65 -14.10 8.74 -5.61
C ALA A 65 -13.54 7.69 -4.64
N THR A 66 -14.41 7.05 -3.87
CA THR A 66 -14.00 5.97 -2.95
C THR A 66 -14.95 4.78 -3.07
N LYS A 67 -14.40 3.56 -3.14
CA LYS A 67 -15.18 2.34 -3.40
C LYS A 67 -16.01 1.84 -2.23
N ASP A 68 -15.82 2.44 -1.05
CA ASP A 68 -16.59 2.14 0.16
C ASP A 68 -16.96 3.45 0.86
N ARG A 69 -17.29 3.38 2.15
CA ARG A 69 -17.46 4.57 2.99
C ARG A 69 -16.14 5.34 3.05
N PRO A 70 -16.16 6.68 3.11
CA PRO A 70 -14.94 7.48 3.15
C PRO A 70 -13.97 7.10 4.28
N ARG A 71 -14.47 6.60 5.40
CA ARG A 71 -13.67 6.12 6.55
C ARG A 71 -13.12 4.70 6.37
N GLU A 72 -13.59 3.93 5.40
CA GLU A 72 -13.11 2.55 5.19
C GLU A 72 -11.77 2.59 4.44
N SER A 73 -10.70 2.75 5.20
CA SER A 73 -9.33 2.90 4.70
C SER A 73 -8.31 2.23 5.62
N SER A 74 -7.12 1.93 5.14
CA SER A 74 -6.01 1.47 6.00
C SER A 74 -5.64 2.52 7.06
N THR A 75 -5.91 3.81 6.79
CA THR A 75 -5.71 4.91 7.75
C THR A 75 -6.56 4.72 9.02
N GLU A 76 -7.87 4.47 8.90
CA GLU A 76 -8.79 4.25 10.04
C GLU A 76 -8.31 3.11 10.95
N TYR A 77 -7.69 2.07 10.38
CA TYR A 77 -7.25 0.89 11.10
C TYR A 77 -5.82 0.99 11.65
N ALA A 78 -5.07 2.04 11.33
CA ALA A 78 -3.72 2.22 11.83
C ALA A 78 -3.70 2.43 13.36
N GLN A 79 -3.14 1.45 14.08
CA GLN A 79 -3.07 1.42 15.54
C GLN A 79 -1.76 2.01 16.08
N GLY A 80 -0.70 1.97 15.26
CA GLY A 80 0.59 2.56 15.58
C GLY A 80 0.50 4.10 15.64
N GLY A 81 1.61 4.70 15.95
CA GLY A 81 1.71 6.16 15.94
C GLY A 81 2.07 6.72 14.57
N ILE A 82 2.47 7.97 14.58
CA ILE A 82 3.10 8.66 13.48
C ILE A 82 4.50 9.10 13.89
N ALA A 83 5.51 8.74 13.08
CA ALA A 83 6.89 9.08 13.36
C ALA A 83 7.17 10.53 12.94
N VAL A 84 7.65 11.35 13.84
CA VAL A 84 8.04 12.74 13.53
C VAL A 84 9.07 13.28 14.52
N ALA A 85 10.12 13.92 14.04
CA ALA A 85 11.16 14.55 14.86
C ALA A 85 10.68 15.91 15.39
N LEU A 86 9.90 15.88 16.49
CA LEU A 86 9.37 17.05 17.20
C LEU A 86 9.67 17.03 18.70
N SER A 87 10.25 15.97 19.23
CA SER A 87 10.64 15.91 20.65
C SER A 87 11.92 16.71 20.91
N ASP A 88 12.10 17.16 22.16
CA ASP A 88 13.30 17.89 22.58
C ASP A 88 14.59 17.01 22.49
N GLU A 89 14.45 15.69 22.39
CA GLU A 89 15.55 14.71 22.37
C GLU A 89 15.82 14.14 20.97
N ASP A 90 15.10 14.58 19.94
CA ASP A 90 15.19 14.05 18.58
C ASP A 90 15.57 15.13 17.57
N GLU A 91 16.20 14.70 16.49
CA GLU A 91 16.62 15.54 15.38
C GLU A 91 16.18 14.92 14.05
N ILE A 92 15.86 15.79 13.08
CA ILE A 92 15.48 15.38 11.72
C ILE A 92 16.54 14.45 11.11
N GLY A 93 17.83 14.75 11.33
CA GLY A 93 18.94 13.92 10.86
C GLY A 93 18.94 12.51 11.44
N ILE A 94 18.54 12.33 12.71
CA ILE A 94 18.45 11.01 13.33
C ILE A 94 17.27 10.21 12.75
N HIS A 95 16.14 10.86 12.48
CA HIS A 95 15.00 10.21 11.82
C HIS A 95 15.34 9.80 10.38
N TYR A 96 16.11 10.63 9.67
CA TYR A 96 16.64 10.32 8.34
C TYR A 96 17.51 9.05 8.37
N GLU A 97 18.50 8.99 9.25
CA GLU A 97 19.41 7.86 9.40
C GLU A 97 18.67 6.55 9.76
N ASP A 98 17.72 6.62 10.71
CA ASP A 98 16.92 5.46 11.08
C ASP A 98 16.08 4.94 9.90
N THR A 99 15.53 5.85 9.08
CA THR A 99 14.73 5.50 7.90
C THR A 99 15.59 4.83 6.83
N LEU A 100 16.77 5.38 6.52
CA LEU A 100 17.71 4.77 5.56
C LEU A 100 18.17 3.39 6.02
N ARG A 101 18.49 3.25 7.32
CA ARG A 101 18.92 1.98 7.89
C ARG A 101 17.83 0.92 7.79
N ALA A 102 16.57 1.28 8.11
CA ALA A 102 15.45 0.36 8.00
C ALA A 102 15.17 -0.08 6.56
N GLY A 103 15.35 0.83 5.60
CA GLY A 103 15.13 0.56 4.17
C GLY A 103 16.20 -0.30 3.50
N ASP A 104 17.20 -0.75 4.26
CA ASP A 104 18.20 -1.74 3.86
C ASP A 104 18.93 -1.40 2.54
N GLY A 105 19.27 -0.11 2.34
CA GLY A 105 20.05 0.39 1.21
C GLY A 105 19.27 0.56 -0.12
N LEU A 106 17.95 0.49 -0.08
CA LEU A 106 17.05 0.73 -1.23
C LEU A 106 16.20 2.00 -1.08
N CYS A 107 16.44 2.83 -0.06
CA CYS A 107 15.77 4.12 0.02
C CYS A 107 16.35 5.11 -0.99
N ARG A 108 15.49 5.93 -1.58
CA ARG A 108 15.90 7.14 -2.27
C ARG A 108 16.15 8.25 -1.24
N GLU A 109 17.42 8.63 -1.06
CA GLU A 109 17.83 9.59 -0.05
C GLU A 109 17.06 10.92 -0.10
N GLU A 110 16.82 11.45 -1.31
CA GLU A 110 16.03 12.67 -1.52
C GLU A 110 14.59 12.50 -1.00
N ALA A 111 13.98 11.35 -1.27
CA ALA A 111 12.62 11.08 -0.80
C ALA A 111 12.55 10.98 0.73
N VAL A 112 13.52 10.32 1.35
CA VAL A 112 13.59 10.26 2.82
C VAL A 112 13.81 11.65 3.42
N LYS A 113 14.70 12.44 2.83
CA LYS A 113 14.97 13.81 3.28
C LYS A 113 13.70 14.67 3.26
N ILE A 114 12.95 14.64 2.17
CA ILE A 114 11.66 15.33 2.05
C ILE A 114 10.70 14.88 3.16
N LEU A 115 10.57 13.59 3.38
CA LEU A 115 9.68 13.04 4.41
C LEU A 115 9.97 13.63 5.79
N VAL A 116 11.24 13.60 6.20
CA VAL A 116 11.64 13.98 7.56
C VAL A 116 11.68 15.50 7.76
N GLU A 117 12.01 16.28 6.72
CA GLU A 117 12.05 17.73 6.77
C GLU A 117 10.66 18.37 6.76
N GLU A 118 9.72 17.86 5.94
CA GLU A 118 8.36 18.40 5.86
C GLU A 118 7.42 17.81 6.91
N GLY A 119 7.78 16.66 7.49
CA GLY A 119 6.96 15.96 8.48
C GLY A 119 6.48 16.81 9.65
N PRO A 120 7.37 17.57 10.34
CA PRO A 120 7.00 18.42 11.46
C PRO A 120 5.90 19.45 11.12
N GLU A 121 6.00 20.10 9.96
CA GLU A 121 4.99 21.05 9.49
C GLU A 121 3.63 20.37 9.29
N ARG A 122 3.61 19.17 8.69
CA ARG A 122 2.34 18.43 8.46
C ARG A 122 1.66 18.04 9.77
N ILE A 123 2.40 17.71 10.81
CA ILE A 123 1.84 17.42 12.13
C ILE A 123 1.29 18.68 12.79
N MET A 124 2.00 19.82 12.69
CA MET A 124 1.51 21.09 13.21
C MET A 124 0.22 21.55 12.52
N GLU A 125 0.08 21.32 11.20
CA GLU A 125 -1.16 21.56 10.49
C GLU A 125 -2.33 20.72 11.06
N LEU A 126 -2.12 19.41 11.27
CA LEU A 126 -3.14 18.54 11.87
C LEU A 126 -3.56 19.03 13.25
N ILE A 127 -2.62 19.43 14.10
CA ILE A 127 -2.89 20.00 15.42
C ILE A 127 -3.73 21.29 15.27
N SER A 128 -3.38 22.17 14.33
CA SER A 128 -4.13 23.40 14.05
C SER A 128 -5.55 23.14 13.55
N TRP A 129 -5.79 21.99 12.92
CA TRP A 129 -7.13 21.53 12.47
C TRP A 129 -7.89 20.75 13.54
N GLY A 130 -7.30 20.61 14.74
CA GLY A 130 -7.95 19.98 15.89
C GLY A 130 -7.65 18.50 16.08
N ALA A 131 -6.45 18.04 15.69
CA ALA A 131 -5.98 16.70 16.03
C ALA A 131 -5.59 16.64 17.52
N GLU A 132 -6.06 15.61 18.20
CA GLU A 132 -5.83 15.36 19.62
C GLU A 132 -4.81 14.22 19.79
N PHE A 133 -3.53 14.58 19.87
CA PHE A 133 -2.48 13.62 20.23
C PHE A 133 -2.32 13.49 21.74
N ASP A 134 -1.85 12.32 22.17
CA ASP A 134 -1.61 12.02 23.58
C ASP A 134 -0.57 12.98 24.17
N LYS A 135 -0.75 13.35 25.46
CA LYS A 135 0.07 14.35 26.15
C LYS A 135 0.46 13.86 27.54
N GLU A 136 1.67 14.25 27.94
CA GLU A 136 2.10 14.23 29.34
C GLU A 136 2.11 15.68 29.89
N GLY A 137 1.11 15.98 30.72
CA GLY A 137 0.84 17.37 31.13
C GLY A 137 0.42 18.24 29.94
N THR A 138 1.23 19.25 29.59
CA THR A 138 0.99 20.15 28.45
C THR A 138 1.80 19.80 27.20
N LYS A 139 2.79 18.91 27.31
CA LYS A 139 3.66 18.50 26.20
C LYS A 139 3.11 17.28 25.48
N LEU A 140 3.41 17.16 24.19
CA LEU A 140 3.14 15.95 23.41
C LEU A 140 3.92 14.75 24.01
N ASP A 141 3.27 13.59 24.10
CA ASP A 141 3.90 12.36 24.58
C ASP A 141 4.45 11.56 23.39
N PHE A 142 5.75 11.30 23.44
CA PHE A 142 6.45 10.54 22.40
C PHE A 142 6.88 9.19 22.93
N THR A 143 6.60 8.15 22.14
CA THR A 143 7.05 6.78 22.44
C THR A 143 8.14 6.34 21.45
N ILE A 144 8.68 5.14 21.67
CA ILE A 144 9.64 4.48 20.79
C ILE A 144 9.03 3.18 20.24
N GLU A 145 9.28 2.90 18.97
CA GLU A 145 8.97 1.61 18.34
C GLU A 145 10.26 0.95 17.83
N ALA A 146 10.20 -0.34 17.48
CA ALA A 146 11.36 -1.07 16.99
C ALA A 146 12.03 -0.37 15.80
N ALA A 147 13.36 -0.50 15.72
CA ALA A 147 14.26 0.13 14.75
C ALA A 147 14.36 1.66 14.80
N HIS A 148 13.65 2.34 15.71
CA HIS A 148 13.88 3.75 16.03
C HIS A 148 14.96 3.90 17.10
N SER A 149 15.83 4.89 16.95
CA SER A 149 16.88 5.20 17.92
C SER A 149 16.46 6.28 18.93
N ARG A 150 15.34 6.96 18.71
CA ARG A 150 14.80 8.04 19.55
C ARG A 150 13.29 7.92 19.74
N ARG A 151 12.77 8.54 20.81
CA ARG A 151 11.33 8.69 21.07
C ARG A 151 10.76 9.75 20.14
N ARG A 152 10.07 9.33 19.08
CA ARG A 152 9.48 10.24 18.07
C ARG A 152 8.06 9.84 17.63
N ILE A 153 7.49 8.80 18.20
CA ILE A 153 6.21 8.29 17.77
C ILE A 153 5.10 8.97 18.55
N LEU A 154 4.30 9.78 17.87
CA LEU A 154 3.07 10.37 18.41
C LEU A 154 1.92 9.38 18.30
N HIS A 155 1.14 9.27 19.36
CA HIS A 155 -0.10 8.49 19.40
C HIS A 155 -1.30 9.39 19.62
N ALA A 156 -2.47 8.91 19.24
CA ALA A 156 -3.73 9.51 19.60
C ALA A 156 -4.64 8.44 20.21
N HIS A 157 -5.21 8.75 21.38
CA HIS A 157 -6.08 7.84 22.12
C HIS A 157 -5.45 6.45 22.35
N GLY A 158 -4.15 6.40 22.61
CA GLY A 158 -3.35 5.21 22.86
C GLY A 158 -3.01 4.41 21.60
N ASP A 159 -3.96 3.73 21.00
CA ASP A 159 -3.79 2.86 19.82
C ASP A 159 -4.84 3.12 18.71
N ALA A 160 -5.23 4.39 18.54
CA ALA A 160 -6.24 4.82 17.57
C ALA A 160 -5.79 6.02 16.71
N THR A 161 -4.48 6.17 16.48
CA THR A 161 -3.88 7.33 15.79
C THR A 161 -4.47 7.53 14.40
N GLY A 162 -4.60 6.47 13.62
CA GLY A 162 -5.16 6.56 12.27
C GLY A 162 -6.61 7.05 12.26
N ARG A 163 -7.43 6.59 13.20
CA ARG A 163 -8.81 7.06 13.36
C ARG A 163 -8.89 8.56 13.63
N GLU A 164 -7.99 9.08 14.44
CA GLU A 164 -7.93 10.51 14.75
C GLU A 164 -7.53 11.32 13.53
N LEU A 165 -6.52 10.88 12.78
CA LEU A 165 -6.11 11.52 11.53
C LEU A 165 -7.28 11.55 10.52
N GLU A 166 -7.93 10.42 10.34
CA GLU A 166 -9.10 10.30 9.44
C GLU A 166 -10.22 11.26 9.84
N ARG A 167 -10.52 11.35 11.15
CA ARG A 167 -11.54 12.27 11.70
C ARG A 167 -11.23 13.72 11.34
N VAL A 168 -9.99 14.14 11.55
CA VAL A 168 -9.55 15.52 11.32
C VAL A 168 -9.56 15.86 9.84
N LEU A 169 -8.99 14.97 9.00
CA LEU A 169 -8.89 15.21 7.57
C LEU A 169 -10.27 15.21 6.89
N LEU A 170 -11.17 14.30 7.23
CA LEU A 170 -12.56 14.31 6.74
C LEU A 170 -13.31 15.55 7.20
N GLY A 171 -13.12 15.96 8.46
CA GLY A 171 -13.69 17.21 8.98
C GLY A 171 -13.24 18.41 8.18
N LYS A 172 -11.94 18.48 7.84
CA LYS A 172 -11.35 19.55 7.03
C LYS A 172 -11.86 19.54 5.58
N VAL A 173 -11.94 18.37 4.95
CA VAL A 173 -12.49 18.21 3.59
C VAL A 173 -13.94 18.68 3.52
N ASN A 174 -14.76 18.31 4.49
CA ASN A 174 -16.19 18.71 4.53
C ASN A 174 -16.39 20.21 4.71
N PHE A 175 -15.38 20.95 5.11
CA PHE A 175 -15.44 22.41 5.20
C PHE A 175 -15.41 23.10 3.82
N PHE A 176 -14.87 22.44 2.80
CA PHE A 176 -14.72 23.00 1.46
C PHE A 176 -15.92 22.62 0.56
N THR A 177 -16.62 23.63 0.04
CA THR A 177 -17.73 23.41 -0.92
C THR A 177 -17.26 23.02 -2.32
N SER A 178 -15.97 23.21 -2.62
CA SER A 178 -15.33 22.79 -3.89
C SER A 178 -15.07 21.29 -3.98
N ILE A 179 -15.22 20.55 -2.87
CA ILE A 179 -14.96 19.10 -2.80
C ILE A 179 -16.28 18.34 -2.77
N ILE A 180 -16.45 17.41 -3.70
CA ILE A 180 -17.56 16.46 -3.71
C ILE A 180 -16.99 15.06 -3.50
N THR A 181 -17.57 14.27 -2.61
CA THR A 181 -17.19 12.88 -2.37
C THR A 181 -18.23 11.92 -2.92
N TYR A 182 -17.81 10.94 -3.72
CA TYR A 182 -18.60 9.82 -4.20
C TYR A 182 -18.24 8.55 -3.42
N PRO A 183 -18.99 8.21 -2.35
CA PRO A 183 -18.83 6.92 -1.68
C PRO A 183 -19.43 5.80 -2.53
N PHE A 184 -19.00 4.56 -2.26
CA PHE A 184 -19.45 3.35 -2.97
C PHE A 184 -19.28 3.45 -4.49
N SER A 185 -18.19 4.09 -4.93
CA SER A 185 -17.88 4.39 -6.31
C SER A 185 -16.54 3.74 -6.68
N PHE A 186 -16.58 2.70 -7.51
CA PHE A 186 -15.40 1.94 -7.90
C PHE A 186 -14.79 2.51 -9.19
N THR A 187 -13.50 2.81 -9.18
CA THR A 187 -12.79 3.22 -10.39
C THR A 187 -12.44 1.98 -11.21
N ILE A 188 -12.99 1.88 -12.42
CA ILE A 188 -12.81 0.74 -13.31
C ILE A 188 -11.45 0.82 -14.00
N ASP A 189 -11.20 1.94 -14.72
CA ASP A 189 -9.97 2.22 -15.44
C ASP A 189 -9.75 3.73 -15.62
N LEU A 190 -8.52 4.11 -15.99
CA LEU A 190 -8.17 5.48 -16.35
C LEU A 190 -8.54 5.79 -17.80
N ILE A 191 -8.82 7.04 -18.10
CA ILE A 191 -8.99 7.54 -19.46
C ILE A 191 -7.65 8.11 -19.91
N VAL A 192 -6.90 7.34 -20.70
CA VAL A 192 -5.58 7.75 -21.20
C VAL A 192 -5.60 7.83 -22.73
N ARG A 193 -5.04 8.92 -23.28
CA ARG A 193 -4.86 9.14 -24.71
C ARG A 193 -3.54 9.87 -24.92
N ASP A 194 -2.78 9.46 -25.91
CA ASP A 194 -1.51 10.10 -26.26
C ASP A 194 -0.59 10.28 -25.04
N GLU A 195 -0.47 9.25 -24.20
CA GLU A 195 0.32 9.23 -22.96
C GLU A 195 -0.12 10.29 -21.92
N GLU A 196 -1.37 10.77 -22.03
CA GLU A 196 -1.93 11.73 -21.09
C GLU A 196 -3.21 11.19 -20.44
N CYS A 197 -3.31 11.31 -19.11
CA CYS A 197 -4.51 10.97 -18.35
C CYS A 197 -5.52 12.11 -18.39
N HIS A 198 -6.76 11.80 -18.75
CA HIS A 198 -7.87 12.73 -18.84
C HIS A 198 -8.96 12.48 -17.81
N GLY A 199 -8.75 11.56 -16.87
CA GLY A 199 -9.73 11.19 -15.87
C GLY A 199 -9.89 9.68 -15.72
N ALA A 200 -11.10 9.23 -15.35
CA ALA A 200 -11.37 7.82 -15.12
C ALA A 200 -12.82 7.44 -15.40
N TYR A 201 -13.06 6.14 -15.63
CA TYR A 201 -14.38 5.52 -15.62
C TYR A 201 -14.71 5.02 -14.22
N ILE A 202 -15.85 5.45 -13.70
CA ILE A 202 -16.28 5.16 -12.32
C ILE A 202 -17.62 4.42 -12.34
N LEU A 203 -17.67 3.27 -11.69
CA LEU A 203 -18.89 2.51 -11.43
C LEU A 203 -19.53 3.01 -10.14
N LYS A 204 -20.70 3.63 -10.22
CA LYS A 204 -21.50 4.09 -9.09
C LYS A 204 -22.86 3.38 -9.08
N GLY A 205 -23.03 2.44 -8.17
CA GLY A 205 -24.18 1.54 -8.21
C GLY A 205 -24.14 0.63 -9.44
N ARG A 206 -24.99 0.89 -10.43
CA ARG A 206 -25.02 0.18 -11.73
C ARG A 206 -24.70 1.11 -12.91
N GLU A 207 -24.39 2.36 -12.63
CA GLU A 207 -24.10 3.38 -13.64
C GLU A 207 -22.60 3.55 -13.80
N ILE A 208 -22.13 3.61 -15.03
CA ILE A 208 -20.74 3.96 -15.36
C ILE A 208 -20.72 5.44 -15.72
N ILE A 209 -19.89 6.20 -15.03
CA ILE A 209 -19.69 7.62 -15.20
C ILE A 209 -18.30 7.85 -15.75
N ALA A 210 -18.18 8.61 -16.86
CA ALA A 210 -16.92 9.11 -17.35
C ALA A 210 -16.61 10.45 -16.66
N VAL A 211 -15.64 10.47 -15.78
CA VAL A 211 -15.19 11.69 -15.10
C VAL A 211 -13.96 12.21 -15.82
N SER A 212 -14.07 13.41 -16.40
CA SER A 212 -12.94 14.12 -17.00
C SER A 212 -12.30 15.06 -16.01
N ALA A 213 -10.96 15.04 -15.92
CA ALA A 213 -10.19 15.90 -15.03
C ALA A 213 -8.88 16.35 -15.71
N ARG A 214 -8.37 17.53 -15.35
CA ARG A 214 -7.05 17.98 -15.80
C ARG A 214 -5.91 17.24 -15.11
N ALA A 215 -6.15 16.79 -13.87
CA ALA A 215 -5.24 15.92 -13.14
C ALA A 215 -6.01 14.86 -12.36
N THR A 216 -5.48 13.63 -12.36
CA THR A 216 -6.01 12.49 -11.61
C THR A 216 -4.95 12.02 -10.62
N ILE A 217 -5.33 11.90 -9.34
CA ILE A 217 -4.45 11.46 -8.26
C ILE A 217 -4.92 10.10 -7.76
N LEU A 218 -4.06 9.09 -7.87
CA LEU A 218 -4.25 7.79 -7.25
C LEU A 218 -3.83 7.85 -5.78
N ALA A 219 -4.76 7.56 -4.87
CA ALA A 219 -4.53 7.47 -3.43
C ALA A 219 -5.28 6.26 -2.83
N THR A 220 -5.25 5.15 -3.58
CA THR A 220 -6.09 3.96 -3.36
C THR A 220 -5.57 3.02 -2.27
N GLY A 221 -4.42 3.31 -1.68
CA GLY A 221 -3.75 2.41 -0.74
C GLY A 221 -3.13 1.19 -1.42
N GLY A 222 -2.71 0.23 -0.62
CA GLY A 222 -2.01 -0.97 -1.07
C GLY A 222 -2.91 -2.12 -1.52
N GLY A 223 -2.31 -3.31 -1.64
CA GLY A 223 -2.94 -4.52 -2.16
C GLY A 223 -2.79 -5.76 -1.27
N CYS A 224 -2.55 -5.63 0.03
CA CYS A 224 -2.27 -6.78 0.89
C CYS A 224 -3.43 -7.77 1.05
N GLN A 225 -4.66 -7.44 0.60
CA GLN A 225 -5.78 -8.39 0.50
C GLN A 225 -5.53 -9.51 -0.54
N ILE A 226 -4.46 -9.40 -1.32
CA ILE A 226 -3.98 -10.46 -2.22
C ILE A 226 -3.49 -11.69 -1.41
N PHE A 227 -3.11 -11.52 -0.16
CA PHE A 227 -2.70 -12.59 0.74
C PHE A 227 -3.85 -13.07 1.63
N SER A 228 -3.91 -14.37 1.93
CA SER A 228 -4.95 -14.91 2.82
C SER A 228 -4.79 -14.44 4.26
N ARG A 229 -3.55 -14.10 4.67
CA ARG A 229 -3.25 -13.50 5.99
C ARG A 229 -2.81 -12.06 5.80
N THR A 230 -3.65 -11.11 6.21
CA THR A 230 -3.38 -9.68 6.09
C THR A 230 -4.05 -8.88 7.21
N THR A 231 -3.37 -7.82 7.66
CA THR A 231 -3.92 -6.85 8.62
C THR A 231 -4.70 -5.72 7.95
N ASN A 232 -4.72 -5.71 6.61
CA ASN A 232 -5.37 -4.65 5.85
C ASN A 232 -6.89 -4.83 5.76
N PRO A 233 -7.65 -3.73 5.67
CA PRO A 233 -9.09 -3.79 5.47
C PRO A 233 -9.47 -4.42 4.12
N PRO A 234 -10.72 -4.91 3.97
CA PRO A 234 -11.18 -5.56 2.75
C PRO A 234 -11.04 -4.74 1.47
N VAL A 235 -10.91 -3.42 1.61
CA VAL A 235 -10.74 -2.47 0.49
C VAL A 235 -9.31 -2.42 -0.08
N SER A 236 -8.32 -3.02 0.55
CA SER A 236 -6.90 -2.95 0.11
C SER A 236 -6.58 -4.04 -0.92
N THR A 237 -7.13 -3.93 -2.11
CA THR A 237 -7.08 -4.95 -3.19
C THR A 237 -6.12 -4.63 -4.34
N GLY A 238 -5.33 -3.54 -4.23
CA GLY A 238 -4.32 -3.17 -5.24
C GLY A 238 -4.90 -2.49 -6.48
N ASP A 239 -6.14 -1.99 -6.43
CA ASP A 239 -6.83 -1.48 -7.61
C ASP A 239 -6.06 -0.36 -8.32
N GLY A 240 -5.51 0.62 -7.58
CA GLY A 240 -4.78 1.73 -8.17
C GLY A 240 -3.53 1.29 -8.92
N MET A 241 -2.81 0.28 -8.41
CA MET A 241 -1.65 -0.29 -9.09
C MET A 241 -2.06 -0.99 -10.39
N ALA A 242 -3.14 -1.79 -10.35
CA ALA A 242 -3.63 -2.51 -11.53
C ALA A 242 -4.14 -1.56 -12.62
N ILE A 243 -4.95 -0.56 -12.27
CA ILE A 243 -5.47 0.40 -13.27
C ILE A 243 -4.37 1.29 -13.83
N ALA A 244 -3.38 1.69 -13.00
CA ALA A 244 -2.22 2.43 -13.44
C ALA A 244 -1.38 1.63 -14.45
N PHE A 245 -1.12 0.35 -14.13
CA PHE A 245 -0.36 -0.54 -15.01
C PHE A 245 -1.07 -0.76 -16.36
N ARG A 246 -2.38 -1.05 -16.37
CA ARG A 246 -3.16 -1.16 -17.61
C ARG A 246 -3.15 0.12 -18.44
N ALA A 247 -3.06 1.27 -17.77
CA ALA A 247 -2.97 2.58 -18.43
C ALA A 247 -1.57 2.90 -18.98
N GLY A 248 -0.56 2.04 -18.75
CA GLY A 248 0.82 2.24 -19.19
C GLY A 248 1.71 2.96 -18.17
N ALA A 249 1.27 3.12 -16.92
CA ALA A 249 2.14 3.62 -15.87
C ALA A 249 3.15 2.55 -15.45
N MET A 250 4.36 2.99 -15.13
CA MET A 250 5.41 2.12 -14.60
C MET A 250 5.14 1.80 -13.13
N LEU A 251 5.34 0.54 -12.75
CA LEU A 251 5.34 0.10 -11.36
C LEU A 251 6.77 -0.24 -10.92
N GLU A 252 7.05 -0.03 -9.64
CA GLU A 252 8.40 -0.21 -9.10
C GLU A 252 8.36 -1.02 -7.82
N ASP A 253 9.37 -1.92 -7.65
CA ASP A 253 9.66 -2.69 -6.43
C ASP A 253 8.46 -3.53 -5.93
N MET A 254 7.70 -4.12 -6.83
CA MET A 254 6.47 -4.85 -6.52
C MET A 254 6.70 -6.08 -5.61
N GLU A 255 7.91 -6.63 -5.54
CA GLU A 255 8.30 -7.73 -4.66
C GLU A 255 8.48 -7.32 -3.19
N LEU A 256 8.57 -5.99 -2.91
CA LEU A 256 8.85 -5.47 -1.58
C LEU A 256 7.56 -5.31 -0.77
N ILE A 257 7.20 -6.34 -0.03
CA ILE A 257 5.99 -6.39 0.80
C ILE A 257 6.39 -6.65 2.24
N GLN A 258 6.03 -5.73 3.13
CA GLN A 258 6.27 -5.88 4.55
C GLN A 258 5.19 -6.75 5.19
N PHE A 259 5.62 -7.78 5.91
CA PHE A 259 4.75 -8.59 6.77
C PHE A 259 4.88 -8.11 8.21
N HIS A 260 3.75 -7.82 8.86
CA HIS A 260 3.76 -7.50 10.29
C HIS A 260 3.89 -8.77 11.09
N PRO A 261 4.82 -8.86 12.05
CA PRO A 261 5.09 -10.11 12.78
C PRO A 261 3.91 -10.59 13.62
N THR A 262 3.18 -9.67 14.23
CA THR A 262 2.18 -9.97 15.24
C THR A 262 0.78 -9.52 14.82
N SER A 263 0.03 -10.41 14.16
CA SER A 263 -1.42 -10.30 14.02
C SER A 263 -2.11 -11.39 14.84
N LEU A 264 -3.27 -11.07 15.41
CA LEU A 264 -4.04 -12.02 16.20
C LEU A 264 -4.38 -13.26 15.37
N TYR A 265 -4.02 -14.43 15.87
CA TYR A 265 -4.39 -15.70 15.26
C TYR A 265 -5.52 -16.35 16.06
N SER A 266 -6.74 -16.28 15.51
CA SER A 266 -7.91 -16.92 16.12
C SER A 266 -8.91 -17.29 15.02
N PRO A 267 -9.46 -18.52 15.03
CA PRO A 267 -10.50 -18.92 14.10
C PRO A 267 -11.78 -18.07 14.17
N LEU A 268 -12.00 -17.43 15.33
CA LEU A 268 -13.22 -16.65 15.60
C LEU A 268 -13.03 -15.14 15.37
N ALA A 269 -11.80 -14.68 15.20
CA ALA A 269 -11.49 -13.26 15.04
C ALA A 269 -11.02 -12.98 13.61
N PRO A 270 -11.34 -11.79 13.04
CA PRO A 270 -10.62 -11.31 11.88
C PRO A 270 -9.15 -11.15 12.25
N GLN A 271 -8.26 -11.17 11.25
CA GLN A 271 -6.86 -10.87 11.51
C GLN A 271 -6.75 -9.41 11.98
N PHE A 272 -6.46 -9.26 13.24
CA PHE A 272 -6.38 -7.97 13.92
C PHE A 272 -4.93 -7.67 14.26
N LEU A 273 -4.48 -6.46 13.92
CA LEU A 273 -3.13 -6.02 14.22
C LEU A 273 -2.91 -5.91 15.73
N LEU A 274 -1.86 -6.54 16.23
CA LEU A 274 -1.32 -6.26 17.56
C LEU A 274 -0.08 -5.38 17.38
N SER A 275 -0.23 -4.11 17.74
CA SER A 275 0.74 -3.04 17.46
C SER A 275 2.17 -3.41 17.86
N GLU A 276 3.13 -2.96 17.08
CA GLU A 276 4.56 -3.09 17.39
C GLU A 276 4.95 -2.42 18.71
N ALA A 277 4.22 -1.38 19.11
CA ALA A 277 4.38 -0.74 20.40
C ALA A 277 4.31 -1.73 21.58
N MET A 278 3.56 -2.85 21.46
CA MET A 278 3.55 -3.88 22.50
C MET A 278 4.93 -4.52 22.70
N ARG A 279 5.65 -4.79 21.60
CA ARG A 279 7.04 -5.29 21.66
C ARG A 279 7.99 -4.19 22.14
N GLY A 280 7.74 -2.96 21.73
CA GLY A 280 8.45 -1.78 22.23
C GLY A 280 8.34 -1.59 23.74
N GLU A 281 7.17 -1.89 24.33
CA GLU A 281 6.95 -1.87 25.78
C GLU A 281 7.53 -3.10 26.48
N GLY A 282 7.95 -4.15 25.76
CA GLY A 282 8.61 -5.32 26.32
C GLY A 282 7.83 -6.63 26.21
N ALA A 283 6.82 -6.74 25.36
CA ALA A 283 6.15 -8.02 25.10
C ALA A 283 7.12 -9.05 24.50
N ILE A 284 7.01 -10.32 24.92
CA ILE A 284 7.94 -11.40 24.61
C ILE A 284 7.30 -12.37 23.61
N LEU A 285 8.05 -12.80 22.60
CA LEU A 285 7.62 -13.83 21.66
C LEU A 285 8.02 -15.23 22.19
N ARG A 286 7.05 -16.14 22.21
CA ARG A 286 7.27 -17.53 22.63
C ARG A 286 6.73 -18.51 21.58
N ASN A 287 7.46 -19.61 21.37
CA ASN A 287 6.98 -20.70 20.53
C ASN A 287 5.83 -21.49 21.20
N ILE A 288 5.28 -22.50 20.52
CA ILE A 288 4.17 -23.31 21.06
C ILE A 288 4.57 -24.08 22.36
N ARG A 289 5.88 -24.28 22.62
CA ARG A 289 6.40 -24.87 23.86
C ARG A 289 6.56 -23.84 24.98
N LYS A 290 6.18 -22.58 24.72
CA LYS A 290 6.30 -21.41 25.59
C LYS A 290 7.75 -20.95 25.84
N GLU A 291 8.69 -21.37 25.00
CA GLU A 291 10.09 -20.96 25.04
C GLU A 291 10.25 -19.63 24.33
N ARG A 292 11.01 -18.69 24.89
CA ARG A 292 11.43 -17.46 24.21
C ARG A 292 12.47 -17.82 23.14
N PHE A 293 12.34 -17.32 21.93
CA PHE A 293 13.19 -17.75 20.82
C PHE A 293 13.92 -16.60 20.09
N MET A 294 13.47 -15.36 20.22
CA MET A 294 14.01 -14.25 19.42
C MET A 294 15.50 -13.98 19.65
N GLU A 295 16.02 -14.30 20.83
CA GLU A 295 17.45 -14.15 21.20
C GLU A 295 18.36 -15.03 20.32
N ASP A 296 17.85 -16.17 19.81
CA ASP A 296 18.59 -17.08 18.94
C ASP A 296 18.67 -16.54 17.49
N TYR A 297 17.79 -15.61 17.12
CA TYR A 297 17.70 -15.06 15.76
C TYR A 297 18.34 -13.69 15.60
N HIS A 298 18.32 -12.83 16.62
CA HIS A 298 18.87 -11.50 16.52
C HIS A 298 19.22 -10.89 17.90
N PRO A 299 20.36 -10.15 18.02
CA PRO A 299 20.78 -9.54 19.31
C PRO A 299 19.76 -8.58 19.91
N MET A 300 18.96 -7.88 19.09
CA MET A 300 17.88 -7.00 19.55
C MET A 300 16.60 -7.77 19.91
N ALA A 301 16.59 -9.08 19.80
CA ALA A 301 15.45 -9.96 20.09
C ALA A 301 14.13 -9.42 19.48
N GLU A 302 13.09 -9.19 20.28
CA GLU A 302 11.77 -8.72 19.83
C GLU A 302 11.78 -7.32 19.21
N LEU A 303 12.83 -6.54 19.40
CA LEU A 303 13.01 -5.20 18.81
C LEU A 303 13.78 -5.23 17.48
N ALA A 304 14.11 -6.41 16.95
CA ALA A 304 14.67 -6.54 15.61
C ALA A 304 13.72 -5.99 14.52
N PRO A 305 14.24 -5.65 13.34
CA PRO A 305 13.41 -5.25 12.19
C PRO A 305 12.30 -6.27 11.87
N ARG A 306 11.16 -5.78 11.37
CA ARG A 306 9.95 -6.59 11.14
C ARG A 306 10.17 -7.81 10.26
N ASP A 307 10.99 -7.68 9.23
CA ASP A 307 11.34 -8.75 8.31
C ASP A 307 12.07 -9.90 9.03
N ILE A 308 13.03 -9.58 9.91
CA ILE A 308 13.75 -10.57 10.73
C ILE A 308 12.79 -11.25 11.69
N VAL A 309 11.98 -10.49 12.43
CA VAL A 309 11.02 -11.08 13.38
C VAL A 309 10.00 -11.96 12.68
N SER A 310 9.50 -11.54 11.51
CA SER A 310 8.53 -12.33 10.72
C SER A 310 9.14 -13.63 10.22
N ARG A 311 10.39 -13.62 9.73
CA ARG A 311 11.11 -14.84 9.32
C ARG A 311 11.38 -15.77 10.52
N ALA A 312 11.77 -15.23 11.65
CA ALA A 312 11.99 -16.00 12.88
C ALA A 312 10.69 -16.72 13.31
N ILE A 313 9.57 -16.01 13.31
CA ILE A 313 8.26 -16.61 13.65
C ILE A 313 7.90 -17.74 12.67
N ILE A 314 8.06 -17.54 11.35
CA ILE A 314 7.79 -18.60 10.37
C ILE A 314 8.71 -19.80 10.60
N SER A 315 9.99 -19.58 10.90
CA SER A 315 10.94 -20.66 11.21
C SER A 315 10.51 -21.48 12.43
N GLU A 316 10.07 -20.79 13.50
CA GLU A 316 9.55 -21.45 14.71
C GLU A 316 8.24 -22.21 14.45
N MET A 317 7.32 -21.61 13.66
CA MET A 317 6.08 -22.28 13.27
C MET A 317 6.36 -23.58 12.49
N VAL A 318 7.31 -23.56 11.56
CA VAL A 318 7.72 -24.74 10.80
C VAL A 318 8.40 -25.77 11.73
N ALA A 319 9.37 -25.37 12.54
CA ALA A 319 10.11 -26.24 13.46
C ALA A 319 9.20 -26.92 14.50
N THR A 320 8.17 -26.22 14.93
CA THR A 320 7.22 -26.71 15.95
C THR A 320 5.92 -27.29 15.36
N ARG A 321 5.76 -27.26 14.01
CA ARG A 321 4.55 -27.70 13.29
C ARG A 321 3.29 -27.00 13.81
N SER A 322 3.36 -25.70 14.01
CA SER A 322 2.27 -24.86 14.51
C SER A 322 1.92 -23.77 13.49
N ASP A 323 0.66 -23.32 13.47
CA ASP A 323 0.20 -22.22 12.64
C ASP A 323 0.37 -20.84 13.30
N TYR A 324 0.89 -20.80 14.52
CA TYR A 324 1.07 -19.57 15.31
C TYR A 324 2.18 -19.73 16.35
N VAL A 325 2.60 -18.60 16.89
CA VAL A 325 3.42 -18.47 18.10
C VAL A 325 2.64 -17.65 19.13
N TYR A 326 3.20 -17.41 20.30
CA TYR A 326 2.57 -16.61 21.35
C TYR A 326 3.26 -15.26 21.52
N LEU A 327 2.47 -14.21 21.75
CA LEU A 327 2.90 -12.95 22.32
C LEU A 327 2.53 -12.93 23.80
N ASP A 328 3.54 -12.83 24.67
CA ASP A 328 3.41 -12.84 26.12
C ASP A 328 3.39 -11.41 26.66
N LEU A 329 2.28 -11.03 27.27
CA LEU A 329 2.01 -9.74 27.90
C LEU A 329 1.67 -9.91 29.39
N THR A 330 1.75 -11.14 29.92
CA THR A 330 1.25 -11.50 31.27
C THR A 330 2.01 -10.84 32.40
N HIS A 331 3.22 -10.36 32.14
CA HIS A 331 4.03 -9.62 33.11
C HIS A 331 3.62 -8.16 33.28
N PHE A 332 2.74 -7.61 32.40
CA PHE A 332 2.23 -6.25 32.53
C PHE A 332 1.01 -6.19 33.46
N GLY A 333 0.87 -5.05 34.17
CA GLY A 333 -0.32 -4.77 34.97
C GLY A 333 -1.55 -4.51 34.10
N LYS A 334 -2.72 -4.98 34.52
CA LYS A 334 -4.00 -4.83 33.79
C LYS A 334 -4.33 -3.38 33.45
N GLU A 335 -4.13 -2.48 34.40
CA GLU A 335 -4.46 -1.05 34.22
C GLU A 335 -3.49 -0.38 33.24
N PHE A 336 -2.23 -0.80 33.19
CA PHE A 336 -1.28 -0.37 32.18
C PHE A 336 -1.76 -0.77 30.78
N LEU A 337 -2.09 -2.05 30.56
CA LEU A 337 -2.57 -2.56 29.26
C LEU A 337 -3.84 -1.87 28.80
N LYS A 338 -4.79 -1.61 29.67
CA LYS A 338 -6.03 -0.89 29.36
C LYS A 338 -5.80 0.56 28.98
N LYS A 339 -4.88 1.25 29.65
CA LYS A 339 -4.53 2.64 29.39
C LYS A 339 -3.73 2.79 28.10
N ARG A 340 -2.71 1.93 27.91
CA ARG A 340 -1.76 2.03 26.82
C ARG A 340 -2.29 1.45 25.50
N PHE A 341 -3.10 0.38 25.56
CA PHE A 341 -3.62 -0.36 24.42
C PHE A 341 -5.15 -0.59 24.53
N PRO A 342 -5.96 0.46 24.68
CA PRO A 342 -7.39 0.31 25.02
C PRO A 342 -8.17 -0.44 23.93
N ARG A 343 -7.88 -0.19 22.65
CA ARG A 343 -8.55 -0.84 21.52
C ARG A 343 -8.12 -2.30 21.41
N ILE A 344 -6.81 -2.58 21.48
CA ILE A 344 -6.28 -3.96 21.43
C ILE A 344 -6.83 -4.76 22.61
N TYR A 345 -6.77 -4.21 23.84
CA TYR A 345 -7.29 -4.86 25.01
C TYR A 345 -8.78 -5.23 24.87
N SER A 346 -9.61 -4.28 24.46
CA SER A 346 -11.04 -4.52 24.28
C SER A 346 -11.34 -5.49 23.14
N THR A 347 -10.60 -5.42 22.03
CA THR A 347 -10.79 -6.34 20.90
C THR A 347 -10.42 -7.77 21.27
N CYS A 348 -9.29 -8.00 21.93
CA CYS A 348 -8.91 -9.35 22.38
C CYS A 348 -9.96 -9.95 23.33
N LEU A 349 -10.48 -9.13 24.26
CA LEU A 349 -11.56 -9.58 25.16
C LEU A 349 -12.86 -9.97 24.44
N GLN A 350 -13.21 -9.30 23.33
CA GLN A 350 -14.39 -9.66 22.50
C GLN A 350 -14.26 -11.07 21.93
N TYR A 351 -13.03 -11.54 21.73
CA TYR A 351 -12.71 -12.88 21.24
C TYR A 351 -12.28 -13.84 22.36
N ASN A 352 -12.64 -13.52 23.61
CA ASN A 352 -12.36 -14.31 24.80
C ASN A 352 -10.86 -14.51 25.10
N ILE A 353 -10.01 -13.53 24.77
CA ILE A 353 -8.57 -13.54 25.06
C ILE A 353 -8.28 -12.40 26.05
N ASP A 354 -7.98 -12.73 27.32
CA ASP A 354 -7.51 -11.74 28.32
C ASP A 354 -5.98 -11.63 28.25
N ILE A 355 -5.49 -10.65 27.50
CA ILE A 355 -4.05 -10.44 27.25
C ILE A 355 -3.22 -10.18 28.51
N ASN A 356 -3.86 -9.91 29.65
CA ASN A 356 -3.20 -9.78 30.94
C ASN A 356 -2.96 -11.14 31.63
N ARG A 357 -3.69 -12.18 31.24
CA ARG A 357 -3.68 -13.50 31.90
C ARG A 357 -3.21 -14.63 31.01
N GLU A 358 -3.31 -14.45 29.72
CA GLU A 358 -3.11 -15.50 28.72
C GLU A 358 -2.06 -15.09 27.70
N LEU A 359 -1.34 -16.08 27.18
CA LEU A 359 -0.48 -15.91 26.03
C LEU A 359 -1.35 -15.70 24.79
N VAL A 360 -1.08 -14.65 24.02
CA VAL A 360 -1.88 -14.28 22.85
C VAL A 360 -1.36 -15.01 21.61
N PRO A 361 -2.17 -15.87 20.96
CA PRO A 361 -1.76 -16.49 19.71
C PRO A 361 -1.57 -15.43 18.61
N VAL A 362 -0.41 -15.44 17.95
CA VAL A 362 -0.07 -14.50 16.88
C VAL A 362 0.59 -15.20 15.71
N SER A 363 0.40 -14.67 14.51
CA SER A 363 1.11 -15.07 13.30
C SER A 363 1.45 -13.85 12.44
N PRO A 364 2.47 -13.94 11.59
CA PRO A 364 2.73 -12.87 10.62
C PRO A 364 1.58 -12.69 9.63
N ALA A 365 1.42 -11.47 9.12
CA ALA A 365 0.42 -11.14 8.10
C ALA A 365 0.94 -10.04 7.17
N ALA A 366 0.54 -10.07 5.89
CA ALA A 366 0.84 -9.01 4.94
C ALA A 366 0.27 -7.68 5.45
N HIS A 367 1.08 -6.61 5.40
CA HIS A 367 0.75 -5.40 6.14
C HIS A 367 0.91 -4.12 5.31
N TYR A 368 1.98 -4.00 4.52
CA TYR A 368 2.28 -2.79 3.77
C TYR A 368 3.05 -3.11 2.48
N MET A 369 2.72 -2.43 1.38
CA MET A 369 3.45 -2.52 0.12
C MET A 369 4.40 -1.33 0.01
N MET A 370 5.73 -1.58 -0.05
CA MET A 370 6.72 -0.53 -0.26
C MET A 370 6.82 -0.16 -1.75
N GLY A 371 6.63 -1.14 -2.63
CA GLY A 371 6.49 -0.94 -4.08
C GLY A 371 5.11 -0.46 -4.48
N GLY A 372 4.97 -0.02 -5.73
CA GLY A 372 3.72 0.50 -6.28
C GLY A 372 3.93 1.30 -7.56
N VAL A 373 3.04 2.25 -7.85
CA VAL A 373 3.17 3.15 -8.99
C VAL A 373 4.42 4.01 -8.82
N ARG A 374 5.34 3.95 -9.79
CA ARG A 374 6.57 4.74 -9.79
C ARG A 374 6.24 6.23 -9.86
N THR A 375 6.82 7.02 -8.96
CA THR A 375 6.61 8.48 -8.91
C THR A 375 7.91 9.25 -8.77
N ASP A 376 7.89 10.51 -9.20
CA ASP A 376 8.87 11.50 -8.79
C ASP A 376 8.56 12.03 -7.38
N THR A 377 9.40 12.93 -6.88
CA THR A 377 9.24 13.55 -5.54
C THR A 377 8.02 14.47 -5.41
N GLY A 378 7.35 14.79 -6.51
CA GLY A 378 6.08 15.51 -6.56
C GLY A 378 4.86 14.62 -6.75
N GLY A 379 5.04 13.29 -6.79
CA GLY A 379 3.97 12.32 -7.04
C GLY A 379 3.59 12.15 -8.51
N GLY A 380 4.32 12.78 -9.46
CA GLY A 380 4.11 12.63 -10.91
C GLY A 380 4.54 11.25 -11.41
N THR A 381 3.75 10.66 -12.31
CA THR A 381 4.06 9.40 -12.98
C THR A 381 4.66 9.64 -14.38
N ASN A 382 5.00 8.57 -15.10
CA ASN A 382 5.38 8.67 -16.52
C ASN A 382 4.21 9.08 -17.46
N ILE A 383 2.96 9.06 -16.97
CA ILE A 383 1.78 9.49 -17.73
C ILE A 383 1.43 10.92 -17.33
N LYS A 384 1.39 11.84 -18.28
CA LYS A 384 1.05 13.24 -18.03
C LYS A 384 -0.35 13.37 -17.42
N GLY A 385 -0.49 14.21 -16.39
CA GLY A 385 -1.79 14.42 -15.71
C GLY A 385 -2.20 13.28 -14.77
N LEU A 386 -1.36 12.24 -14.62
CA LEU A 386 -1.53 11.17 -13.65
C LEU A 386 -0.51 11.28 -12.53
N TYR A 387 -1.00 11.25 -11.30
CA TYR A 387 -0.22 11.35 -10.07
C TYR A 387 -0.58 10.19 -9.14
N ALA A 388 0.33 9.87 -8.19
CA ALA A 388 0.05 8.91 -7.13
C ALA A 388 0.69 9.34 -5.80
N ALA A 389 0.01 9.05 -4.67
CA ALA A 389 0.49 9.36 -3.33
C ALA A 389 0.01 8.36 -2.28
N GLY A 390 0.79 8.17 -1.22
CA GLY A 390 0.58 7.16 -0.18
C GLY A 390 0.90 5.76 -0.68
N GLU A 391 0.40 4.73 -0.03
CA GLU A 391 0.81 3.33 -0.23
C GLU A 391 0.60 2.78 -1.66
N VAL A 392 -0.18 3.44 -2.52
CA VAL A 392 -0.28 3.05 -3.94
C VAL A 392 0.96 3.42 -4.74
N ALA A 393 1.74 4.39 -4.25
CA ALA A 393 2.92 4.93 -4.90
C ALA A 393 4.20 4.30 -4.37
N CYS A 394 5.18 4.06 -5.24
CA CYS A 394 6.57 3.82 -4.87
C CYS A 394 7.29 5.17 -4.85
N THR A 395 7.37 5.80 -3.68
CA THR A 395 8.06 7.09 -3.49
C THR A 395 9.57 6.92 -3.32
N GLY A 396 10.02 5.70 -2.99
CA GLY A 396 11.41 5.40 -2.62
C GLY A 396 11.75 5.70 -1.15
N VAL A 397 10.79 6.18 -0.35
CA VAL A 397 11.02 6.44 1.10
C VAL A 397 11.35 5.18 1.88
N HIS A 398 10.70 4.07 1.56
CA HIS A 398 10.72 2.88 2.43
C HIS A 398 11.78 1.85 2.07
N GLY A 399 12.35 1.92 0.87
CA GLY A 399 13.31 0.93 0.42
C GLY A 399 12.81 -0.50 0.55
N ALA A 400 13.69 -1.43 0.95
CA ALA A 400 13.34 -2.84 1.07
C ALA A 400 12.54 -3.20 2.34
N ASN A 401 12.47 -2.28 3.33
CA ASN A 401 11.74 -2.54 4.57
C ASN A 401 11.39 -1.22 5.28
N ARG A 402 10.10 -0.96 5.41
CA ARG A 402 9.58 0.29 5.97
C ARG A 402 9.88 0.43 7.46
N LEU A 403 10.42 1.57 7.87
CA LEU A 403 10.49 1.96 9.27
C LEU A 403 9.07 2.13 9.84
N ALA A 404 8.83 1.62 11.04
CA ALA A 404 7.53 1.71 11.69
C ALA A 404 7.03 3.17 11.75
N SER A 405 5.72 3.37 11.68
CA SER A 405 5.05 4.68 11.83
C SER A 405 5.40 5.76 10.78
N ASN A 406 6.20 5.44 9.73
CA ASN A 406 6.47 6.37 8.62
C ASN A 406 5.33 6.42 7.57
N SER A 407 4.46 5.42 7.47
CA SER A 407 3.44 5.37 6.41
C SER A 407 2.38 6.47 6.49
N LEU A 408 1.93 6.81 7.70
CA LEU A 408 0.99 7.91 7.88
C LEU A 408 1.64 9.26 7.57
N LEU A 409 2.91 9.42 7.96
CA LEU A 409 3.69 10.62 7.65
C LEU A 409 3.91 10.76 6.14
N GLU A 410 4.24 9.67 5.44
CA GLU A 410 4.34 9.64 3.98
C GLU A 410 3.05 10.11 3.32
N GLY A 411 1.91 9.57 3.74
CA GLY A 411 0.61 9.98 3.19
C GLY A 411 0.32 11.47 3.38
N LEU A 412 0.72 12.05 4.50
CA LEU A 412 0.57 13.49 4.77
C LEU A 412 1.52 14.34 3.92
N VAL A 413 2.79 14.01 3.90
CA VAL A 413 3.83 14.77 3.19
C VAL A 413 3.62 14.67 1.68
N TYR A 414 3.60 13.46 1.16
CA TYR A 414 3.46 13.24 -0.28
C TYR A 414 2.05 13.53 -0.81
N GLY A 415 1.00 13.38 0.01
CA GLY A 415 -0.33 13.83 -0.34
C GLY A 415 -0.37 15.35 -0.60
N ALA A 416 0.27 16.15 0.28
CA ALA A 416 0.38 17.60 0.09
C ALA A 416 1.22 17.96 -1.13
N ARG A 417 2.38 17.34 -1.32
CA ARG A 417 3.27 17.59 -2.46
C ARG A 417 2.59 17.26 -3.78
N THR A 418 1.92 16.11 -3.84
CA THR A 418 1.16 15.66 -5.02
C THR A 418 0.03 16.62 -5.36
N GLY A 419 -0.70 17.12 -4.35
CA GLY A 419 -1.69 18.16 -4.54
C GLY A 419 -1.09 19.43 -5.17
N LYS A 420 0.04 19.93 -4.64
CA LYS A 420 0.76 21.09 -5.19
C LYS A 420 1.24 20.84 -6.63
N SER A 421 1.82 19.68 -6.90
CA SER A 421 2.31 19.34 -8.24
C SER A 421 1.19 19.25 -9.27
N ALA A 422 0.02 18.73 -8.89
CA ALA A 422 -1.14 18.61 -9.75
C ALA A 422 -1.69 19.98 -10.22
N LEU A 423 -1.41 21.08 -9.50
CA LEU A 423 -1.75 22.43 -9.92
C LEU A 423 -1.06 22.84 -11.23
N ASN A 424 0.13 22.28 -11.50
CA ASN A 424 0.89 22.58 -12.71
C ASN A 424 0.36 21.85 -13.97
N SER A 425 -0.59 20.93 -13.80
CA SER A 425 -1.24 20.28 -14.94
C SER A 425 -1.97 21.33 -15.79
N PRO A 426 -1.81 21.31 -17.13
CA PRO A 426 -2.41 22.32 -18.00
C PRO A 426 -3.92 22.30 -17.89
N ILE A 427 -4.53 23.50 -17.91
CA ILE A 427 -5.97 23.64 -18.04
C ILE A 427 -6.32 23.20 -19.47
N LYS A 428 -7.06 22.12 -19.60
CA LYS A 428 -7.52 21.61 -20.90
C LYS A 428 -8.68 22.48 -21.37
N ASN A 429 -8.41 23.41 -22.27
CA ASN A 429 -9.42 24.33 -22.86
C ASN A 429 -10.43 23.59 -23.76
N GLU A 430 -10.13 22.40 -24.19
CA GLU A 430 -11.09 21.53 -24.84
C GLU A 430 -11.72 20.65 -23.75
N HIS A 431 -12.91 21.07 -23.31
CA HIS A 431 -13.87 20.08 -22.81
C HIS A 431 -13.82 18.94 -23.82
N LEU A 432 -13.21 17.80 -23.43
CA LEU A 432 -13.17 16.63 -24.29
C LEU A 432 -14.60 16.45 -24.81
N SER A 433 -14.87 17.02 -26.00
CA SER A 433 -15.88 16.45 -26.85
C SER A 433 -15.35 15.04 -27.07
N LEU A 434 -15.74 14.11 -26.17
CA LEU A 434 -15.81 12.70 -26.54
C LEU A 434 -16.69 12.77 -27.79
N SER A 435 -16.03 13.04 -28.95
CA SER A 435 -16.76 13.29 -30.17
C SER A 435 -17.56 12.04 -30.40
N SER A 436 -18.86 12.21 -30.55
CA SER A 436 -19.77 11.15 -31.00
C SER A 436 -19.30 10.47 -32.31
N LYS A 437 -18.26 11.00 -32.95
CA LYS A 437 -17.65 10.46 -34.17
C LYS A 437 -16.59 9.39 -33.95
N GLU A 438 -15.89 9.36 -32.80
CA GLU A 438 -14.92 8.29 -32.51
C GLU A 438 -15.53 7.05 -31.81
N VAL A 439 -16.79 7.17 -31.39
CA VAL A 439 -17.64 6.03 -31.01
C VAL A 439 -18.31 5.45 -32.28
N THR A 440 -17.67 5.54 -33.43
CA THR A 440 -18.23 5.03 -34.67
C THR A 440 -18.13 3.51 -34.75
N GLN A 441 -19.35 2.94 -34.77
CA GLN A 441 -19.74 1.81 -35.60
C GLN A 441 -18.77 0.61 -35.62
N HIS A 442 -18.56 -0.01 -34.45
CA HIS A 442 -18.58 -1.45 -34.47
C HIS A 442 -19.64 -1.83 -33.45
N SER A 443 -20.76 -2.35 -33.94
CA SER A 443 -21.73 -3.10 -33.13
C SER A 443 -20.94 -3.89 -32.12
N VAL A 444 -21.18 -3.64 -30.82
CA VAL A 444 -20.78 -4.58 -29.77
C VAL A 444 -21.27 -5.92 -30.32
N PRO A 445 -20.40 -6.89 -30.66
CA PRO A 445 -20.85 -8.24 -30.65
C PRO A 445 -21.47 -8.34 -29.26
N SER A 446 -22.61 -8.97 -29.12
CA SER A 446 -23.19 -9.33 -27.84
C SER A 446 -22.17 -10.22 -27.12
N THR A 447 -21.05 -9.65 -26.71
CA THR A 447 -20.16 -10.19 -25.72
C THR A 447 -21.04 -10.28 -24.50
N GLN A 448 -21.59 -11.45 -24.28
CA GLN A 448 -22.26 -11.79 -23.06
C GLN A 448 -21.49 -11.14 -21.95
N LEU A 449 -22.15 -10.31 -21.15
CA LEU A 449 -21.64 -9.78 -19.89
C LEU A 449 -21.35 -11.02 -19.04
N LEU A 450 -20.14 -11.55 -19.19
CA LEU A 450 -19.73 -12.80 -18.55
C LEU A 450 -19.29 -12.41 -17.14
N SER A 451 -20.02 -12.86 -16.16
CA SER A 451 -19.56 -12.95 -14.78
C SER A 451 -18.34 -13.88 -14.72
N ILE A 452 -17.37 -13.55 -13.87
CA ILE A 452 -16.27 -14.47 -13.56
C ILE A 452 -16.88 -15.65 -12.82
N PRO A 453 -16.83 -16.88 -13.40
CA PRO A 453 -17.36 -18.05 -12.72
C PRO A 453 -16.69 -18.23 -11.36
N ASP A 454 -17.48 -18.57 -10.34
CA ASP A 454 -17.01 -18.88 -8.99
C ASP A 454 -16.00 -17.85 -8.43
N HIS A 455 -16.24 -16.56 -8.69
CA HIS A 455 -15.31 -15.48 -8.36
C HIS A 455 -14.88 -15.45 -6.88
N GLU A 456 -15.72 -15.84 -5.93
CA GLU A 456 -15.35 -15.90 -4.51
C GLU A 456 -14.41 -17.08 -4.21
N GLU A 457 -14.60 -18.25 -4.86
CA GLU A 457 -13.69 -19.38 -4.75
C GLU A 457 -12.35 -19.05 -5.39
N THR A 458 -12.34 -18.50 -6.61
CA THR A 458 -11.11 -18.04 -7.29
C THR A 458 -10.36 -17.00 -6.44
N ARG A 459 -11.08 -16.07 -5.81
CA ARG A 459 -10.50 -15.10 -4.87
C ARG A 459 -9.85 -15.79 -3.67
N HIS A 460 -10.50 -16.77 -3.11
CA HIS A 460 -9.96 -17.55 -1.98
C HIS A 460 -8.69 -18.32 -2.39
N GLU A 461 -8.72 -19.00 -3.53
CA GLU A 461 -7.57 -19.72 -4.07
C GLU A 461 -6.39 -18.80 -4.39
N LEU A 462 -6.62 -17.65 -5.02
CA LEU A 462 -5.59 -16.65 -5.30
C LEU A 462 -4.92 -16.21 -4.01
N ARG A 463 -5.69 -15.83 -3.00
CA ARG A 463 -5.18 -15.36 -1.71
C ARG A 463 -4.37 -16.45 -0.98
N LYS A 464 -4.83 -17.71 -1.04
CA LYS A 464 -4.13 -18.86 -0.49
C LYS A 464 -2.82 -19.12 -1.24
N LEU A 465 -2.86 -19.13 -2.57
CA LEU A 465 -1.69 -19.30 -3.43
C LEU A 465 -0.60 -18.28 -3.09
N MET A 466 -0.97 -16.98 -3.02
CA MET A 466 -0.03 -15.92 -2.72
C MET A 466 0.59 -16.04 -1.34
N TRP A 467 -0.20 -16.42 -0.32
CA TRP A 467 0.32 -16.65 1.03
C TRP A 467 1.31 -17.82 1.07
N GLU A 468 0.96 -18.94 0.47
CA GLU A 468 1.73 -20.19 0.57
C GLU A 468 2.97 -20.19 -0.33
N ARG A 469 2.94 -19.48 -1.48
CA ARG A 469 3.97 -19.56 -2.52
C ARG A 469 4.79 -18.29 -2.71
N VAL A 470 4.21 -17.12 -2.39
CA VAL A 470 4.82 -15.80 -2.62
C VAL A 470 4.95 -15.01 -1.31
N GLY A 471 4.78 -15.67 -0.17
CA GLY A 471 4.79 -15.06 1.16
C GLY A 471 6.16 -14.60 1.65
N ILE A 472 6.47 -14.89 2.93
CA ILE A 472 7.65 -14.35 3.63
C ILE A 472 8.95 -15.02 3.19
N ILE A 473 8.94 -16.36 3.06
CA ILE A 473 10.11 -17.15 2.62
C ILE A 473 9.81 -17.67 1.23
N ARG A 474 10.56 -17.21 0.23
CA ARG A 474 10.34 -17.48 -1.19
C ARG A 474 11.45 -18.37 -1.74
N CYS A 475 11.17 -19.11 -2.80
CA CYS A 475 12.18 -19.79 -3.64
C CYS A 475 11.69 -19.86 -5.10
N GLY A 476 12.61 -20.07 -6.05
CA GLY A 476 12.32 -20.10 -7.48
C GLY A 476 11.25 -21.10 -7.87
N GLU A 477 11.28 -22.31 -7.29
CA GLU A 477 10.29 -23.37 -7.53
C GLU A 477 8.88 -22.92 -7.10
N SER A 478 8.76 -22.40 -5.87
CA SER A 478 7.48 -21.92 -5.31
C SER A 478 6.90 -20.76 -6.10
N LEU A 479 7.75 -19.78 -6.48
CA LEU A 479 7.37 -18.62 -7.29
C LEU A 479 6.98 -19.03 -8.71
N GLY A 480 7.71 -19.96 -9.35
CA GLY A 480 7.40 -20.48 -10.68
C GLY A 480 6.03 -21.15 -10.70
N TYR A 481 5.74 -22.01 -9.70
CA TYR A 481 4.41 -22.61 -9.56
C TYR A 481 3.31 -21.55 -9.42
N ALA A 482 3.54 -20.50 -8.60
CA ALA A 482 2.55 -19.43 -8.42
C ALA A 482 2.32 -18.67 -9.74
N LYS A 483 3.38 -18.36 -10.47
CA LYS A 483 3.30 -17.71 -11.79
C LYS A 483 2.42 -18.50 -12.76
N ASP A 484 2.66 -19.81 -12.90
CA ASP A 484 1.91 -20.66 -13.81
C ASP A 484 0.42 -20.73 -13.42
N ARG A 485 0.11 -20.87 -12.11
CA ARG A 485 -1.27 -20.83 -11.60
C ARG A 485 -1.96 -19.50 -11.84
N LEU A 486 -1.28 -18.36 -11.65
CA LEU A 486 -1.83 -17.04 -11.92
C LEU A 486 -2.09 -16.83 -13.43
N ALA A 487 -1.27 -17.44 -14.29
CA ALA A 487 -1.46 -17.41 -15.73
C ALA A 487 -2.74 -18.14 -16.18
N GLU A 488 -3.13 -19.23 -15.53
CA GLU A 488 -4.39 -19.94 -15.82
C GLU A 488 -5.63 -19.05 -15.64
N TRP A 489 -5.56 -18.03 -14.80
CA TRP A 489 -6.64 -17.08 -14.55
C TRP A 489 -6.60 -15.83 -15.48
N SER A 490 -5.75 -15.82 -16.50
CA SER A 490 -5.63 -14.71 -17.46
C SER A 490 -6.95 -14.38 -18.19
N PHE A 491 -7.82 -15.39 -18.40
CA PHE A 491 -9.13 -15.20 -19.01
C PHE A 491 -9.96 -14.09 -18.33
N MET A 492 -9.71 -13.81 -17.05
CA MET A 492 -10.40 -12.73 -16.34
C MET A 492 -10.10 -11.35 -16.94
N GLN A 493 -8.97 -11.17 -17.62
CA GLN A 493 -8.60 -9.90 -18.24
C GLN A 493 -9.46 -9.61 -19.48
N GLU A 494 -9.99 -10.63 -20.15
CA GLU A 494 -10.86 -10.52 -21.32
C GLU A 494 -12.32 -10.21 -20.94
N ILE A 495 -12.69 -10.42 -19.66
CA ILE A 495 -14.06 -10.22 -19.17
C ILE A 495 -14.22 -8.77 -18.71
N THR A 496 -15.37 -8.16 -19.02
CA THR A 496 -15.77 -6.85 -18.47
C THR A 496 -16.83 -7.05 -17.38
N PRO A 497 -16.42 -7.25 -16.13
CA PRO A 497 -17.36 -7.47 -15.04
C PRO A 497 -18.11 -6.19 -14.67
N LEU A 498 -19.33 -6.36 -14.13
CA LEU A 498 -20.18 -5.26 -13.69
C LEU A 498 -20.29 -5.13 -12.18
N THR A 499 -19.63 -6.00 -11.43
CA THR A 499 -19.65 -5.94 -9.97
C THR A 499 -18.30 -5.52 -9.42
N ARG A 500 -18.32 -4.77 -8.33
CA ARG A 500 -17.10 -4.38 -7.60
C ARG A 500 -16.22 -5.58 -7.27
N ARG A 501 -16.84 -6.68 -6.82
CA ARG A 501 -16.10 -7.87 -6.36
C ARG A 501 -15.31 -8.55 -7.48
N GLU A 502 -15.89 -8.65 -8.65
CA GLU A 502 -15.21 -9.20 -9.81
C GLU A 502 -14.14 -8.27 -10.36
N LEU A 503 -14.39 -6.94 -10.35
CA LEU A 503 -13.39 -5.93 -10.72
C LEU A 503 -12.19 -5.94 -9.78
N GLU A 504 -12.43 -6.06 -8.47
CA GLU A 504 -11.37 -6.24 -7.47
C GLU A 504 -10.56 -7.52 -7.75
N LEU A 505 -11.22 -8.66 -8.04
CA LEU A 505 -10.52 -9.91 -8.32
C LEU A 505 -9.65 -9.82 -9.57
N LYS A 506 -10.16 -9.18 -10.63
CA LYS A 506 -9.40 -8.88 -11.85
C LYS A 506 -8.14 -8.07 -11.54
N ASN A 507 -8.25 -7.04 -10.72
CA ASN A 507 -7.11 -6.22 -10.30
C ASN A 507 -6.13 -7.01 -9.41
N MET A 508 -6.64 -7.79 -8.46
CA MET A 508 -5.82 -8.65 -7.60
C MET A 508 -4.96 -9.63 -8.40
N GLN A 509 -5.50 -10.21 -9.48
CA GLN A 509 -4.77 -11.13 -10.34
C GLN A 509 -3.58 -10.43 -11.04
N VAL A 510 -3.77 -9.22 -11.58
CA VAL A 510 -2.69 -8.43 -12.20
C VAL A 510 -1.58 -8.13 -11.18
N VAL A 511 -1.96 -7.62 -10.01
CA VAL A 511 -0.98 -7.25 -8.97
C VAL A 511 -0.27 -8.48 -8.41
N ALA A 512 -0.98 -9.59 -8.19
CA ALA A 512 -0.39 -10.86 -7.76
C ALA A 512 0.65 -11.38 -8.75
N TYR A 513 0.34 -11.28 -10.05
CA TYR A 513 1.24 -11.68 -11.11
C TYR A 513 2.52 -10.82 -11.12
N LEU A 514 2.39 -9.49 -11.05
CA LEU A 514 3.52 -8.56 -11.01
C LEU A 514 4.41 -8.76 -9.76
N ILE A 515 3.81 -9.00 -8.59
CA ILE A 515 4.53 -9.34 -7.36
C ILE A 515 5.35 -10.63 -7.56
N THR A 516 4.77 -11.63 -8.20
CA THR A 516 5.42 -12.93 -8.42
C THR A 516 6.57 -12.82 -9.41
N GLU A 517 6.39 -12.10 -10.54
CA GLU A 517 7.44 -11.84 -11.53
C GLU A 517 8.58 -11.01 -10.93
N ALA A 518 8.26 -9.96 -10.18
CA ALA A 518 9.26 -9.15 -9.51
C ALA A 518 10.06 -9.97 -8.50
N SER A 519 9.39 -10.87 -7.75
CA SER A 519 10.04 -11.78 -6.81
C SER A 519 10.94 -12.83 -7.50
N LEU A 520 10.59 -13.26 -8.71
CA LEU A 520 11.43 -14.15 -9.52
C LEU A 520 12.66 -13.43 -10.07
N GLN A 521 12.47 -12.18 -10.51
CA GLN A 521 13.53 -11.37 -11.13
C GLN A 521 14.61 -10.98 -10.13
N ARG A 522 14.23 -10.59 -8.91
CA ARG A 522 15.20 -10.24 -7.87
C ARG A 522 15.84 -11.50 -7.29
N LYS A 523 17.03 -11.85 -7.81
CA LYS A 523 17.86 -12.97 -7.34
C LYS A 523 18.83 -12.51 -6.26
N GLY A 524 18.32 -12.39 -5.05
CA GLY A 524 19.03 -11.92 -3.86
C GLY A 524 18.05 -11.52 -2.78
N SER A 525 18.49 -11.45 -1.54
CA SER A 525 17.65 -11.10 -0.40
C SER A 525 17.99 -9.69 0.10
N ALA A 526 16.95 -8.87 0.32
CA ALA A 526 17.05 -7.53 0.87
C ALA A 526 15.77 -7.20 1.64
N GLY A 527 15.89 -6.79 2.90
CA GLY A 527 14.78 -6.41 3.76
C GLY A 527 13.64 -7.44 3.76
N ALA A 528 12.45 -7.02 3.36
CA ALA A 528 11.24 -7.86 3.33
C ALA A 528 11.23 -8.90 2.18
N HIS A 529 12.06 -8.74 1.16
CA HIS A 529 12.22 -9.74 0.11
C HIS A 529 13.28 -10.75 0.49
N TYR A 530 12.88 -11.98 0.84
CA TYR A 530 13.78 -13.06 1.19
C TYR A 530 13.61 -14.28 0.29
N ARG A 531 14.72 -14.70 -0.33
CA ARG A 531 14.82 -15.88 -1.20
C ARG A 531 15.68 -16.94 -0.53
N SER A 532 15.08 -18.08 -0.15
CA SER A 532 15.84 -19.19 0.48
C SER A 532 16.86 -19.85 -0.47
N ASP A 533 16.65 -19.74 -1.79
CA ASP A 533 17.59 -20.17 -2.83
C ASP A 533 18.64 -19.10 -3.20
N TYR A 534 18.46 -17.85 -2.74
CA TYR A 534 19.39 -16.73 -2.85
C TYR A 534 19.40 -15.93 -1.54
N PRO A 535 19.89 -16.53 -0.41
CA PRO A 535 19.77 -15.91 0.91
C PRO A 535 20.66 -14.67 1.08
N GLU A 536 21.72 -14.58 0.29
CA GLU A 536 22.64 -13.44 0.28
C GLU A 536 22.14 -12.34 -0.66
N ARG A 537 22.72 -11.16 -0.49
CA ARG A 537 22.49 -10.03 -1.41
C ARG A 537 23.09 -10.38 -2.76
N GLY A 538 22.25 -10.47 -3.80
CA GLY A 538 22.69 -10.76 -5.16
C GLY A 538 23.43 -9.58 -5.81
N GLU A 539 24.02 -9.82 -7.00
CA GLU A 539 24.57 -8.75 -7.82
C GLU A 539 23.46 -7.74 -8.20
N GLY A 540 23.75 -6.45 -8.06
CA GLY A 540 22.78 -5.38 -8.35
C GLY A 540 21.58 -5.32 -7.38
N TRP A 541 21.69 -5.86 -6.17
CA TRP A 541 20.63 -5.84 -5.17
C TRP A 541 20.15 -4.43 -4.80
N GLN A 542 21.02 -3.42 -4.98
CA GLN A 542 20.70 -2.00 -4.73
C GLN A 542 19.84 -1.37 -5.83
N LYS A 543 19.60 -2.08 -6.94
CA LYS A 543 18.79 -1.55 -8.03
C LYS A 543 17.31 -1.79 -7.80
N HIS A 544 16.51 -0.82 -8.20
CA HIS A 544 15.06 -0.93 -8.22
C HIS A 544 14.58 -1.74 -9.42
N THR A 545 13.55 -2.55 -9.26
CA THR A 545 12.88 -3.25 -10.35
C THR A 545 11.75 -2.40 -10.88
N VAL A 546 11.81 -1.96 -12.13
CA VAL A 546 10.78 -1.14 -12.77
C VAL A 546 10.07 -1.95 -13.85
N TRP A 547 8.76 -2.02 -13.74
CA TRP A 547 7.90 -2.84 -14.58
C TRP A 547 6.97 -2.00 -15.43
N GLY A 548 6.84 -2.34 -16.72
CA GLY A 548 5.94 -1.66 -17.65
C GLY A 548 5.57 -2.56 -18.82
N MET A 549 4.73 -2.05 -19.71
CA MET A 549 4.39 -2.70 -20.98
C MET A 549 5.04 -1.92 -22.14
N ARG A 550 5.67 -2.63 -23.08
CA ARG A 550 6.22 -2.06 -24.32
C ARG A 550 5.88 -3.01 -25.47
N ASP A 551 5.20 -2.52 -26.49
CA ASP A 551 4.77 -3.29 -27.66
C ASP A 551 3.95 -4.57 -27.33
N GLY A 552 3.17 -4.53 -26.23
CA GLY A 552 2.39 -5.67 -25.74
C GLY A 552 3.19 -6.68 -24.90
N GLU A 553 4.49 -6.46 -24.68
CA GLU A 553 5.34 -7.32 -23.86
C GLU A 553 5.59 -6.69 -22.48
N LEU A 554 5.61 -7.54 -21.43
CA LEU A 554 6.03 -7.12 -20.10
C LEU A 554 7.54 -6.91 -20.08
N ILE A 555 7.98 -5.74 -19.68
CA ILE A 555 9.39 -5.40 -19.53
C ILE A 555 9.75 -5.16 -18.07
N CYS A 556 10.98 -5.51 -17.69
CA CYS A 556 11.58 -5.15 -16.43
C CYS A 556 12.90 -4.43 -16.67
N GLU A 557 13.04 -3.26 -16.10
CA GLU A 557 14.28 -2.48 -16.10
C GLU A 557 14.86 -2.46 -14.68
N LEU A 558 16.18 -2.58 -14.55
CA LEU A 558 16.88 -2.39 -13.28
C LEU A 558 17.46 -0.97 -13.27
N VAL A 559 16.97 -0.12 -12.37
CA VAL A 559 17.40 1.28 -12.26
C VAL A 559 18.10 1.54 -10.92
N GLU A 560 19.00 2.53 -10.88
CA GLU A 560 19.70 2.97 -9.65
C GLU A 560 18.81 3.84 -8.77
#